data_eb283eae2015cd74ea3fb1cf711b2253
#
_entry.id   eb283eae2015cd74ea3fb1cf711b2253
#
_cell.length_a   1.000
_cell.length_b   1.000
_cell.length_c   1.000
_cell.angle_alpha   90.00
_cell.angle_beta   90.00
_cell.angle_gamma   90.00
#
_symmetry.space_group_name_H-M   'P 1'
#
loop_
_entity.id
_entity.type
_entity.pdbx_description
1 polymer ?
#
loop_
_entity_poly.entity_id
_entity_poly.type
_entity_poly.pdbx_seq_one_letter_code
_entity_poly.pdbx_strand_id
1 'polypeptide(L)'
;MSTHVHILHSCDGLRLTIPDADITVLVPGEVTLGAYEVFLVESRQGRPGPLHTEPWPKSYHLLRGRILVQAADTGYELAPGESITFLPGTMNTFTVLSESAEFLLVTAGADMSGFFTELDALGRAQHSEEDAAPLLHKVANEYGITLASQAGAS
;
A
#
# COMPACT_ATOMS: atom_id res chain seq x y z
N MET A 1 35.43 4.19 10.61
CA MET A 1 34.20 3.53 10.17
C MET A 1 33.03 4.43 10.47
N SER A 2 32.33 4.88 9.45
CA SER A 2 31.18 5.74 9.66
C SER A 2 29.98 4.92 10.08
N THR A 3 29.26 5.39 11.10
CA THR A 3 27.98 4.82 11.48
C THR A 3 26.92 5.45 10.59
N HIS A 4 26.16 4.62 9.91
CA HIS A 4 25.11 5.09 9.02
C HIS A 4 23.80 5.11 9.79
N VAL A 5 23.31 6.30 10.07
CA VAL A 5 22.03 6.51 10.74
C VAL A 5 21.18 7.41 9.85
N HIS A 6 19.93 7.04 9.67
CA HIS A 6 18.98 7.83 8.92
C HIS A 6 17.89 8.32 9.86
N ILE A 7 17.65 9.62 9.88
CA ILE A 7 16.61 10.25 10.66
C ILE A 7 15.75 11.06 9.70
N LEU A 8 14.45 10.82 9.71
CA LEU A 8 13.50 11.56 8.89
C LEU A 8 12.36 12.06 9.77
N HIS A 9 12.09 13.35 9.70
CA HIS A 9 10.86 13.90 10.27
C HIS A 9 9.70 13.59 9.32
N SER A 10 8.56 13.16 9.84
CA SER A 10 7.46 12.72 8.98
C SER A 10 6.97 13.78 7.98
N CYS A 11 7.05 15.06 8.34
CA CYS A 11 6.66 16.14 7.43
C CYS A 11 7.65 16.34 6.26
N ASP A 12 8.83 15.77 6.34
CA ASP A 12 9.86 15.84 5.29
C ASP A 12 9.88 14.59 4.41
N GLY A 13 9.06 13.59 4.72
CA GLY A 13 8.96 12.37 3.93
C GLY A 13 8.31 12.63 2.57
N LEU A 14 8.70 11.82 1.59
CA LEU A 14 8.07 11.86 0.27
C LEU A 14 6.59 11.49 0.40
N ARG A 15 5.70 12.36 -0.08
CA ARG A 15 4.27 12.10 -0.09
C ARG A 15 3.82 11.74 -1.49
N LEU A 16 3.06 10.67 -1.56
CA LEU A 16 2.51 10.14 -2.81
C LEU A 16 1.00 9.96 -2.65
N THR A 17 0.25 10.27 -3.69
CA THR A 17 -1.20 10.07 -3.71
C THR A 17 -1.52 8.92 -4.67
N ILE A 18 -2.13 7.89 -4.13
CA ILE A 18 -2.63 6.76 -4.91
C ILE A 18 -4.16 6.78 -4.87
N PRO A 19 -4.85 5.95 -5.69
CA PRO A 19 -6.31 6.07 -5.79
C PRO A 19 -7.08 5.96 -4.46
N ASP A 20 -6.61 5.14 -3.53
CA ASP A 20 -7.31 4.87 -2.27
C ASP A 20 -6.63 5.43 -1.03
N ALA A 21 -5.50 6.12 -1.16
CA ALA A 21 -4.77 6.61 0.01
C ALA A 21 -3.72 7.67 -0.31
N ASP A 22 -3.30 8.38 0.73
CA ASP A 22 -2.09 9.19 0.73
C ASP A 22 -1.00 8.43 1.45
N ILE A 23 0.17 8.35 0.85
CA ILE A 23 1.30 7.58 1.35
C ILE A 23 2.44 8.53 1.69
N THR A 24 3.01 8.39 2.89
CA THR A 24 4.25 9.07 3.25
C THR A 24 5.33 8.01 3.42
N VAL A 25 6.44 8.15 2.69
CA VAL A 25 7.57 7.22 2.80
C VAL A 25 8.35 7.59 4.04
N LEU A 26 8.31 6.74 5.08
CA LEU A 26 9.02 6.97 6.33
C LEU A 26 10.42 6.35 6.32
N VAL A 27 10.55 5.14 5.79
CA VAL A 27 11.83 4.45 5.66
C VAL A 27 11.92 3.94 4.23
N PRO A 28 12.64 4.65 3.35
CA PRO A 28 12.84 4.19 1.98
C PRO A 28 13.78 2.99 1.94
N GLY A 29 13.59 2.12 0.94
CA GLY A 29 14.38 0.89 0.80
C GLY A 29 15.88 1.14 0.67
N GLU A 30 16.27 2.26 0.07
CA GLU A 30 17.70 2.59 -0.11
C GLU A 30 18.45 2.75 1.22
N VAL A 31 17.79 3.21 2.28
CA VAL A 31 18.45 3.39 3.58
C VAL A 31 18.55 2.09 4.38
N THR A 32 17.82 1.05 3.98
CA THR A 32 17.89 -0.28 4.59
C THR A 32 18.61 -1.29 3.67
N LEU A 33 19.21 -0.81 2.59
CA LEU A 33 19.84 -1.65 1.56
C LEU A 33 18.86 -2.67 0.98
N GLY A 34 17.60 -2.27 0.86
CA GLY A 34 16.56 -3.11 0.28
C GLY A 34 15.94 -4.13 1.24
N ALA A 35 16.29 -4.08 2.53
CA ALA A 35 15.78 -5.06 3.47
C ALA A 35 14.29 -4.85 3.79
N TYR A 36 13.87 -3.62 3.97
CA TYR A 36 12.46 -3.31 4.25
C TYR A 36 12.18 -1.83 3.96
N GLU A 37 10.88 -1.52 3.91
CA GLU A 37 10.39 -0.15 3.77
C GLU A 37 9.26 0.07 4.78
N VAL A 38 9.07 1.31 5.22
CA VAL A 38 7.97 1.68 6.12
C VAL A 38 7.26 2.90 5.55
N PHE A 39 5.93 2.81 5.52
CA PHE A 39 5.06 3.87 5.00
C PHE A 39 4.01 4.24 6.03
N LEU A 40 3.65 5.52 6.06
CA LEU A 40 2.45 5.97 6.74
C LEU A 40 1.35 6.06 5.69
N VAL A 41 0.25 5.34 5.91
CA VAL A 41 -0.90 5.31 5.00
C VAL A 41 -2.04 6.05 5.66
N GLU A 42 -2.59 7.04 4.98
CA GLU A 42 -3.77 7.78 5.40
C GLU A 42 -4.86 7.59 4.35
N SER A 43 -6.03 7.14 4.76
CA SER A 43 -7.11 6.84 3.84
C SER A 43 -8.44 7.29 4.42
N ARG A 44 -9.38 7.63 3.54
CA ARG A 44 -10.73 8.04 3.93
C ARG A 44 -11.72 6.93 3.68
N GLN A 45 -12.88 7.01 4.31
CA GLN A 45 -13.98 6.09 4.06
C GLN A 45 -14.31 6.05 2.57
N GLY A 46 -14.42 4.87 2.02
CA GLY A 46 -14.67 4.71 0.60
C GLY A 46 -14.69 3.25 0.19
N ARG A 47 -14.74 3.05 -1.13
CA ARG A 47 -14.73 1.70 -1.69
C ARG A 47 -13.36 1.06 -1.50
N PRO A 48 -13.32 -0.27 -1.28
CA PRO A 48 -12.05 -0.97 -1.24
C PRO A 48 -11.36 -0.89 -2.60
N GLY A 49 -10.02 -0.91 -2.58
CA GLY A 49 -9.25 -1.11 -3.78
C GLY A 49 -9.44 -2.52 -4.34
N PRO A 50 -8.88 -2.83 -5.50
CA PRO A 50 -9.00 -4.17 -6.06
C PRO A 50 -8.28 -5.20 -5.19
N LEU A 51 -8.85 -6.40 -5.12
CA LEU A 51 -8.15 -7.54 -4.53
C LEU A 51 -6.88 -7.79 -5.33
N HIS A 52 -5.78 -8.03 -4.62
CA HIS A 52 -4.49 -8.22 -5.27
C HIS A 52 -3.58 -9.10 -4.43
N THR A 53 -2.52 -9.60 -5.04
CA THR A 53 -1.45 -10.32 -4.35
C THR A 53 -0.13 -9.62 -4.60
N GLU A 54 0.75 -9.65 -3.60
CA GLU A 54 2.12 -9.18 -3.74
C GLU A 54 3.08 -10.36 -3.49
N PRO A 55 4.24 -10.40 -4.16
CA PRO A 55 5.20 -11.50 -3.98
C PRO A 55 6.11 -11.32 -2.77
N TRP A 56 5.81 -10.38 -1.88
CA TRP A 56 6.56 -10.11 -0.66
C TRP A 56 5.63 -10.09 0.55
N PRO A 57 6.17 -10.30 1.77
CA PRO A 57 5.37 -10.15 2.98
C PRO A 57 5.15 -8.67 3.30
N LYS A 58 4.04 -8.39 3.95
CA LYS A 58 3.75 -7.04 4.45
C LYS A 58 2.94 -7.09 5.73
N SER A 59 3.01 -6.02 6.51
CA SER A 59 2.24 -5.88 7.73
C SER A 59 1.58 -4.51 7.78
N TYR A 60 0.37 -4.46 8.32
CA TYR A 60 -0.29 -3.21 8.71
C TYR A 60 -0.33 -3.13 10.22
N HIS A 61 -0.08 -1.93 10.75
CA HIS A 61 -0.30 -1.64 12.16
C HIS A 61 -1.21 -0.42 12.25
N LEU A 62 -2.44 -0.59 12.73
CA LEU A 62 -3.42 0.49 12.75
C LEU A 62 -3.13 1.46 13.88
N LEU A 63 -3.02 2.74 13.52
CA LEU A 63 -2.75 3.82 14.47
C LEU A 63 -4.03 4.55 14.86
N ARG A 64 -4.95 4.78 13.90
CA ARG A 64 -6.16 5.56 14.12
C ARG A 64 -7.24 5.08 13.17
N GLY A 65 -8.48 5.15 13.63
CA GLY A 65 -9.64 4.76 12.84
C GLY A 65 -9.92 3.27 12.91
N ARG A 66 -10.68 2.77 11.96
CA ARG A 66 -11.04 1.35 11.86
C ARG A 66 -10.98 0.93 10.41
N ILE A 67 -10.40 -0.22 10.14
CA ILE A 67 -10.33 -0.79 8.79
C ILE A 67 -10.83 -2.24 8.81
N LEU A 68 -11.42 -2.64 7.69
CA LEU A 68 -11.72 -4.03 7.39
C LEU A 68 -10.68 -4.52 6.40
N VAL A 69 -9.90 -5.51 6.79
CA VAL A 69 -8.91 -6.12 5.91
C VAL A 69 -9.47 -7.44 5.42
N GLN A 70 -9.57 -7.59 4.11
CA GLN A 70 -9.91 -8.87 3.51
C GLN A 70 -8.61 -9.59 3.16
N ALA A 71 -8.44 -10.79 3.70
CA ALA A 71 -7.28 -11.64 3.42
C ALA A 71 -7.80 -13.02 3.03
N ALA A 72 -7.49 -13.44 1.81
CA ALA A 72 -8.08 -14.61 1.18
C ALA A 72 -9.61 -14.47 1.17
N ASP A 73 -10.34 -15.37 1.84
CA ASP A 73 -11.82 -15.34 1.88
C ASP A 73 -12.37 -14.83 3.22
N THR A 74 -11.52 -14.29 4.10
CA THR A 74 -11.91 -13.87 5.44
C THR A 74 -11.70 -12.38 5.62
N GLY A 75 -12.67 -11.73 6.29
CA GLY A 75 -12.57 -10.31 6.67
C GLY A 75 -12.12 -10.18 8.12
N TYR A 76 -11.18 -9.27 8.37
CA TYR A 76 -10.66 -8.98 9.71
C TYR A 76 -10.83 -7.48 9.97
N GLU A 77 -11.56 -7.15 11.02
CA GLU A 77 -11.72 -5.76 11.43
C GLU A 77 -10.63 -5.41 12.43
N LEU A 78 -9.85 -4.35 12.12
CA LEU A 78 -8.77 -3.87 12.98
C LEU A 78 -9.19 -2.60 13.70
N ALA A 79 -8.81 -2.54 14.99
CA ALA A 79 -8.88 -1.36 15.83
C ALA A 79 -7.47 -0.83 16.10
N PRO A 80 -7.33 0.44 16.56
CA PRO A 80 -6.01 1.00 16.85
C PRO A 80 -5.18 0.12 17.79
N GLY A 81 -3.92 -0.04 17.46
CA GLY A 81 -2.99 -0.89 18.20
C GLY A 81 -2.92 -2.33 17.69
N GLU A 82 -3.78 -2.71 16.75
CA GLU A 82 -3.78 -4.06 16.20
C GLU A 82 -2.97 -4.12 14.91
N SER A 83 -2.35 -5.27 14.66
CA SER A 83 -1.53 -5.51 13.48
C SER A 83 -2.02 -6.75 12.74
N ILE A 84 -1.85 -6.75 11.42
CA ILE A 84 -2.09 -7.90 10.57
C ILE A 84 -0.91 -8.10 9.64
N THR A 85 -0.51 -9.34 9.42
CA THR A 85 0.62 -9.68 8.54
C THR A 85 0.15 -10.61 7.45
N PHE A 86 0.56 -10.32 6.22
CA PHE A 86 0.26 -11.11 5.04
C PHE A 86 1.53 -11.79 4.55
N LEU A 87 1.45 -13.10 4.35
CA LEU A 87 2.52 -13.84 3.68
C LEU A 87 2.48 -13.54 2.17
N PRO A 88 3.61 -13.71 1.46
CA PRO A 88 3.62 -13.52 0.01
C PRO A 88 2.52 -14.33 -0.68
N GLY A 89 1.85 -13.73 -1.67
CA GLY A 89 0.82 -14.40 -2.43
C GLY A 89 -0.57 -14.41 -1.80
N THR A 90 -0.74 -13.77 -0.64
CA THR A 90 -2.06 -13.67 -0.01
C THR A 90 -2.92 -12.64 -0.73
N MET A 91 -4.08 -13.06 -1.24
CA MET A 91 -5.06 -12.15 -1.85
C MET A 91 -5.60 -11.22 -0.78
N ASN A 92 -5.49 -9.91 -0.99
CA ASN A 92 -5.89 -8.95 0.04
C ASN A 92 -6.39 -7.62 -0.53
N THR A 93 -7.16 -6.92 0.28
CA THR A 93 -7.53 -5.51 0.13
C THR A 93 -7.98 -4.98 1.48
N PHE A 94 -8.15 -3.67 1.61
CA PHE A 94 -8.71 -3.07 2.82
C PHE A 94 -9.79 -2.07 2.47
N THR A 95 -10.68 -1.84 3.46
CA THR A 95 -11.74 -0.82 3.39
C THR A 95 -11.70 -0.02 4.67
N VAL A 96 -11.78 1.30 4.57
CA VAL A 96 -11.86 2.16 5.76
C VAL A 96 -13.30 2.21 6.22
N LEU A 97 -13.55 1.81 7.46
CA LEU A 97 -14.89 1.78 8.07
C LEU A 97 -15.25 3.08 8.77
N SER A 98 -14.27 3.77 9.34
CA SER A 98 -14.43 5.08 9.96
C SER A 98 -14.36 6.19 8.91
N GLU A 99 -14.54 7.44 9.32
CA GLU A 99 -14.40 8.58 8.41
C GLU A 99 -13.02 8.60 7.74
N SER A 100 -11.99 8.28 8.52
CA SER A 100 -10.63 8.16 8.02
C SER A 100 -9.86 7.16 8.88
N ALA A 101 -8.74 6.67 8.38
CA ALA A 101 -7.87 5.77 9.10
C ALA A 101 -6.41 6.07 8.76
N GLU A 102 -5.54 5.71 9.69
CA GLU A 102 -4.11 5.89 9.54
C GLU A 102 -3.40 4.63 10.05
N PHE A 103 -2.51 4.08 9.25
CA PHE A 103 -1.78 2.89 9.63
C PHE A 103 -0.37 2.89 9.06
N LEU A 104 0.51 2.13 9.72
CA LEU A 104 1.84 1.88 9.21
C LEU A 104 1.79 0.66 8.30
N LEU A 105 2.46 0.75 7.16
CA LEU A 105 2.66 -0.35 6.24
C LEU A 105 4.16 -0.67 6.24
N VAL A 106 4.50 -1.93 6.52
CA VAL A 106 5.87 -2.41 6.47
C VAL A 106 5.96 -3.48 5.40
N THR A 107 6.91 -3.35 4.48
CA THR A 107 7.15 -4.34 3.43
C THR A 107 8.60 -4.79 3.49
N ALA A 108 8.88 -6.04 3.17
CA ALA A 108 10.22 -6.59 3.19
C ALA A 108 10.63 -7.11 1.81
N GLY A 109 11.86 -6.79 1.39
CA GLY A 109 12.40 -7.30 0.13
C GLY A 109 11.67 -6.81 -1.12
N ALA A 110 11.04 -5.62 -1.05
CA ALA A 110 10.21 -5.08 -2.11
C ALA A 110 10.65 -3.67 -2.51
N ASP A 111 10.14 -3.18 -3.62
CA ASP A 111 10.24 -1.79 -4.02
C ASP A 111 8.83 -1.18 -4.08
N MET A 112 8.16 -1.12 -2.94
CA MET A 112 6.82 -0.54 -2.86
C MET A 112 6.84 0.96 -3.10
N SER A 113 7.90 1.67 -2.70
CA SER A 113 8.01 3.10 -2.96
C SER A 113 8.05 3.39 -4.46
N GLY A 114 8.72 2.55 -5.25
CA GLY A 114 8.71 2.65 -6.71
C GLY A 114 7.31 2.45 -7.28
N PHE A 115 6.62 1.41 -6.81
CA PHE A 115 5.24 1.14 -7.24
C PHE A 115 4.31 2.32 -6.92
N PHE A 116 4.34 2.82 -5.69
CA PHE A 116 3.51 3.96 -5.30
C PHE A 116 3.84 5.22 -6.09
N THR A 117 5.12 5.44 -6.40
CA THR A 117 5.56 6.59 -7.21
C THR A 117 4.94 6.53 -8.61
N GLU A 118 4.91 5.34 -9.22
CA GLU A 118 4.30 5.19 -10.54
C GLU A 118 2.78 5.34 -10.48
N LEU A 119 2.12 4.86 -9.41
CA LEU A 119 0.69 5.09 -9.23
C LEU A 119 0.37 6.59 -9.07
N ASP A 120 1.17 7.31 -8.30
CA ASP A 120 1.03 8.75 -8.13
C ASP A 120 1.16 9.47 -9.47
N ALA A 121 2.13 9.08 -10.28
CA ALA A 121 2.33 9.66 -11.62
C ALA A 121 1.14 9.39 -12.54
N LEU A 122 0.56 8.20 -12.49
CA LEU A 122 -0.65 7.88 -13.27
C LEU A 122 -1.82 8.77 -12.88
N GLY A 123 -2.00 9.01 -11.58
CA GLY A 123 -3.06 9.90 -11.10
C GLY A 123 -2.87 11.34 -11.55
N ARG A 124 -1.63 11.83 -11.55
CA ARG A 124 -1.31 13.19 -11.99
C ARG A 124 -1.50 13.38 -13.50
N ALA A 125 -1.35 12.32 -14.29
CA ALA A 125 -1.51 12.39 -15.73
C ALA A 125 -2.98 12.52 -16.16
N GLN A 126 -3.92 12.40 -15.22
CA GLN A 126 -5.35 12.62 -15.46
C GLN A 126 -5.93 11.78 -16.61
N HIS A 127 -5.58 10.50 -16.63
CA HIS A 127 -6.17 9.57 -17.61
C HIS A 127 -7.66 9.37 -17.34
N SER A 128 -8.44 9.06 -18.38
CA SER A 128 -9.81 8.60 -18.20
C SER A 128 -9.79 7.25 -17.44
N GLU A 129 -10.89 6.89 -16.79
CA GLU A 129 -10.98 5.59 -16.10
C GLU A 129 -10.73 4.43 -17.05
N GLU A 130 -11.21 4.54 -18.29
CA GLU A 130 -11.01 3.52 -19.33
C GLU A 130 -9.53 3.35 -19.67
N ASP A 131 -8.75 4.43 -19.75
CA ASP A 131 -7.33 4.40 -20.05
C ASP A 131 -6.49 4.05 -18.83
N ALA A 132 -6.94 4.41 -17.64
CA ALA A 132 -6.19 4.18 -16.40
C ALA A 132 -6.09 2.70 -16.03
N ALA A 133 -7.15 1.92 -16.23
CA ALA A 133 -7.15 0.52 -15.83
C ALA A 133 -6.07 -0.33 -16.49
N PRO A 134 -5.86 -0.27 -17.82
CA PRO A 134 -4.76 -1.01 -18.46
C PRO A 134 -3.39 -0.55 -17.98
N LEU A 135 -3.22 0.74 -17.73
CA LEU A 135 -1.95 1.28 -17.23
C LEU A 135 -1.66 0.81 -15.81
N LEU A 136 -2.69 0.74 -14.96
CA LEU A 136 -2.56 0.20 -13.61
C LEU A 136 -2.12 -1.27 -13.65
N HIS A 137 -2.73 -2.09 -14.51
CA HIS A 137 -2.35 -3.49 -14.67
C HIS A 137 -0.90 -3.62 -15.13
N LYS A 138 -0.49 -2.79 -16.07
CA LYS A 138 0.89 -2.79 -16.58
C LYS A 138 1.89 -2.49 -15.46
N VAL A 139 1.63 -1.43 -14.69
CA VAL A 139 2.51 -1.04 -13.59
C VAL A 139 2.54 -2.14 -12.53
N ALA A 140 1.38 -2.68 -12.15
CA ALA A 140 1.31 -3.77 -11.18
C ALA A 140 2.16 -4.97 -11.63
N ASN A 141 2.04 -5.36 -12.89
CA ASN A 141 2.81 -6.48 -13.44
C ASN A 141 4.32 -6.25 -13.38
N GLU A 142 4.78 -5.02 -13.58
CA GLU A 142 6.21 -4.69 -13.50
C GLU A 142 6.79 -4.94 -12.11
N TYR A 143 5.95 -4.85 -11.08
CA TYR A 143 6.35 -5.10 -9.68
C TYR A 143 5.96 -6.49 -9.18
N GLY A 144 5.42 -7.34 -10.05
CA GLY A 144 4.99 -8.68 -9.66
C GLY A 144 3.69 -8.73 -8.87
N ILE A 145 2.94 -7.63 -8.86
CA ILE A 145 1.65 -7.54 -8.19
C ILE A 145 0.58 -8.06 -9.15
N THR A 146 -0.24 -8.99 -8.68
CA THR A 146 -1.34 -9.54 -9.46
C THR A 146 -2.66 -8.97 -8.97
N LEU A 147 -3.39 -8.30 -9.86
CA LEU A 147 -4.71 -7.77 -9.56
C LEU A 147 -5.76 -8.83 -9.87
N ALA A 148 -6.78 -8.95 -9.02
CA ALA A 148 -7.89 -9.85 -9.29
C ALA A 148 -8.64 -9.38 -10.54
N SER A 149 -8.96 -10.33 -11.41
CA SER A 149 -9.70 -10.03 -12.63
C SER A 149 -11.15 -9.69 -12.28
N GLN A 150 -11.63 -8.55 -12.77
CA GLN A 150 -13.05 -8.20 -12.61
C GLN A 150 -13.96 -9.11 -13.41
N ALA A 151 -13.46 -9.67 -14.50
CA ALA A 151 -14.21 -10.61 -15.30
C ALA A 151 -14.50 -11.92 -14.56
N GLY A 152 -13.63 -12.31 -13.63
CA GLY A 152 -13.85 -13.47 -12.78
C GLY A 152 -14.91 -13.26 -11.72
N ALA A 153 -15.34 -12.03 -11.49
CA ALA A 153 -16.36 -11.70 -10.50
C ALA A 153 -17.78 -11.77 -11.04
N SER A 154 -17.94 -12.00 -12.32
CA SER A 154 -19.24 -12.09 -12.97
C SER A 154 -19.93 -13.42 -12.72
#